data_8352f62cbb0c87a2f7807d6458c94799
#
_entry.id   8352f62cbb0c87a2f7807d6458c94799
#
_cell.length_a   1.000
_cell.length_b   1.000
_cell.length_c   1.000
_cell.angle_alpha   90.00
_cell.angle_beta   90.00
_cell.angle_gamma   90.00
#
_symmetry.space_group_name_H-M   'P 1'
#
loop_
_entity.id
_entity.type
_entity.pdbx_description
1 polymer ?
#
loop_
_entity_poly.entity_id
_entity_poly.type
_entity_poly.pdbx_seq_one_letter_code
_entity_poly.pdbx_strand_id
1 'polypeptide(L)'
;MAYSFSSRRLVLLLSLLFLGTTLVLGHAQEGGKLQEMEVLGVTADGRGQPRILLRSKSDKRGLTMVIGQFEAVGIALPLEGVTPPRPYTHDLILDLFRRFDITLVRAVITELKENTYYANLVLQVDGREVLVDSRPSDAVALALRIDAPIWATETVLESQPSGAQP
;
A
#
# COMPACT_ATOMS: atom_id res chain seq x y z
N MET A 1 -25.30 48.29 -53.72
CA MET A 1 -25.60 48.23 -52.26
C MET A 1 -24.63 47.24 -51.63
N ALA A 2 -23.59 47.73 -50.95
CA ALA A 2 -22.57 46.89 -50.28
C ALA A 2 -22.87 46.84 -48.79
N TYR A 3 -23.12 45.68 -48.28
CA TYR A 3 -23.21 45.44 -46.80
C TYR A 3 -21.84 45.21 -46.23
N SER A 4 -21.34 46.21 -45.52
CA SER A 4 -20.16 46.10 -44.66
C SER A 4 -20.51 45.27 -43.39
N PHE A 5 -20.00 44.04 -43.29
CA PHE A 5 -20.16 43.21 -42.10
C PHE A 5 -19.02 43.53 -41.15
N SER A 6 -19.38 44.17 -40.05
CA SER A 6 -18.44 44.65 -39.04
C SER A 6 -17.71 43.47 -38.32
N SER A 7 -16.41 43.40 -38.50
CA SER A 7 -15.47 42.40 -37.94
C SER A 7 -15.32 42.40 -36.39
N ARG A 8 -16.09 43.26 -35.70
CA ARG A 8 -16.05 43.38 -34.22
C ARG A 8 -16.89 42.35 -33.45
N ARG A 9 -17.79 41.64 -34.15
CA ARG A 9 -18.66 40.62 -33.51
C ARG A 9 -18.10 39.21 -33.56
N LEU A 10 -17.06 38.96 -34.34
CA LEU A 10 -16.43 37.65 -34.46
C LEU A 10 -15.37 37.37 -33.38
N VAL A 11 -14.80 38.42 -32.78
CA VAL A 11 -13.75 38.29 -31.75
C VAL A 11 -14.34 37.97 -30.37
N LEU A 12 -15.62 38.32 -30.13
CA LEU A 12 -16.28 38.06 -28.85
C LEU A 12 -16.86 36.66 -28.71
N LEU A 13 -16.98 35.89 -29.78
CA LEU A 13 -17.45 34.50 -29.74
C LEU A 13 -16.33 33.46 -29.61
N LEU A 14 -15.07 33.84 -29.87
CA LEU A 14 -13.93 32.95 -29.66
C LEU A 14 -13.34 32.99 -28.23
N SER A 15 -13.71 33.98 -27.43
CA SER A 15 -13.21 34.11 -26.06
C SER A 15 -14.03 33.32 -25.01
N LEU A 16 -15.18 32.76 -25.39
CA LEU A 16 -16.05 32.01 -24.47
C LEU A 16 -15.87 30.48 -24.53
N LEU A 17 -15.01 29.99 -25.42
CA LEU A 17 -14.77 28.53 -25.57
C LEU A 17 -13.51 28.02 -24.82
N PHE A 18 -12.85 28.86 -24.01
CA PHE A 18 -11.60 28.51 -23.34
C PHE A 18 -11.71 28.49 -21.81
N LEU A 19 -12.92 28.48 -21.27
CA LEU A 19 -13.14 28.49 -19.82
C LEU A 19 -13.89 27.22 -19.37
N GLY A 20 -13.37 26.05 -19.73
CA GLY A 20 -14.01 24.77 -19.39
C GLY A 20 -13.06 23.59 -19.15
N THR A 21 -11.75 23.81 -19.14
CA THR A 21 -10.85 22.79 -18.62
C THR A 21 -10.70 22.99 -17.12
N THR A 22 -11.67 22.52 -16.36
CA THR A 22 -11.43 22.21 -14.94
C THR A 22 -10.31 21.19 -14.90
N LEU A 23 -9.13 21.69 -14.59
CA LEU A 23 -8.00 20.89 -14.17
C LEU A 23 -8.48 20.08 -12.95
N VAL A 24 -8.88 18.84 -13.17
CA VAL A 24 -9.00 17.86 -12.12
C VAL A 24 -7.56 17.64 -11.65
N LEU A 25 -7.14 18.51 -10.74
CA LEU A 25 -5.99 18.22 -9.89
C LEU A 25 -6.37 16.94 -9.15
N GLY A 26 -5.93 15.81 -9.72
CA GLY A 26 -5.89 14.58 -8.99
C GLY A 26 -5.27 14.90 -7.65
N HIS A 27 -5.95 14.54 -6.59
CA HIS A 27 -5.35 14.54 -5.27
C HIS A 27 -4.11 13.65 -5.40
N ALA A 28 -2.94 14.25 -5.65
CA ALA A 28 -1.69 13.64 -5.30
C ALA A 28 -1.81 13.45 -3.79
N GLN A 29 -2.15 12.24 -3.38
CA GLN A 29 -1.93 11.83 -2.01
C GLN A 29 -0.51 12.27 -1.67
N GLU A 30 -0.35 13.03 -0.60
CA GLU A 30 0.96 13.31 -0.01
C GLU A 30 1.58 11.97 0.32
N GLY A 31 2.24 11.39 -0.67
CA GLY A 31 3.04 10.18 -0.51
C GLY A 31 4.23 10.54 0.33
N GLY A 32 4.08 10.46 1.65
CA GLY A 32 5.20 10.55 2.57
C GLY A 32 6.33 9.65 2.04
N LYS A 33 7.59 10.03 2.26
CA LYS A 33 8.75 9.25 1.85
C LYS A 33 8.56 7.79 2.27
N LEU A 34 8.62 6.87 1.32
CA LEU A 34 8.49 5.45 1.55
C LEU A 34 9.85 4.81 1.80
N GLN A 35 9.91 3.89 2.75
CA GLN A 35 11.07 3.05 3.03
C GLN A 35 10.73 1.61 2.72
N GLU A 36 11.58 0.95 1.92
CA GLU A 36 11.43 -0.48 1.66
C GLU A 36 11.82 -1.28 2.90
N MET A 37 10.98 -2.24 3.27
CA MET A 37 11.12 -3.04 4.47
C MET A 37 11.47 -4.48 4.13
N GLU A 38 12.30 -5.09 4.95
CA GLU A 38 12.51 -6.55 5.00
C GLU A 38 11.81 -7.12 6.23
N VAL A 39 11.22 -8.29 6.10
CA VAL A 39 10.62 -9.02 7.22
C VAL A 39 11.71 -9.87 7.86
N LEU A 40 12.03 -9.59 9.11
CA LEU A 40 13.04 -10.34 9.86
C LEU A 40 12.48 -11.64 10.46
N GLY A 41 11.18 -11.64 10.76
CA GLY A 41 10.52 -12.81 11.33
C GLY A 41 9.32 -12.47 12.20
N VAL A 42 8.84 -13.52 12.84
CA VAL A 42 7.80 -13.44 13.88
C VAL A 42 8.42 -13.91 15.20
N THR A 43 8.15 -13.17 16.27
CA THR A 43 8.60 -13.51 17.63
C THR A 43 7.42 -13.42 18.59
N ALA A 44 7.63 -13.83 19.85
CA ALA A 44 6.66 -13.63 20.91
C ALA A 44 7.27 -12.77 22.01
N ASP A 45 6.46 -11.90 22.62
CA ASP A 45 6.89 -11.18 23.82
C ASP A 45 6.87 -12.06 25.07
N GLY A 46 7.29 -11.49 26.22
CA GLY A 46 7.35 -12.21 27.49
C GLY A 46 5.99 -12.72 27.99
N ARG A 47 4.87 -12.32 27.35
CA ARG A 47 3.50 -12.81 27.62
C ARG A 47 3.03 -13.82 26.57
N GLY A 48 3.89 -14.19 25.61
CA GLY A 48 3.56 -15.08 24.51
C GLY A 48 2.75 -14.42 23.39
N GLN A 49 2.65 -13.09 23.36
CA GLN A 49 1.92 -12.37 22.30
C GLN A 49 2.79 -12.24 21.05
N PRO A 50 2.32 -12.71 19.88
CA PRO A 50 3.10 -12.65 18.66
C PRO A 50 3.34 -11.22 18.18
N ARG A 51 4.53 -11.00 17.63
CA ARG A 51 4.94 -9.75 17.00
C ARG A 51 5.65 -10.03 15.68
N ILE A 52 5.36 -9.24 14.69
CA ILE A 52 6.16 -9.20 13.46
C ILE A 52 7.27 -8.17 13.60
N LEU A 53 8.45 -8.54 13.14
CA LEU A 53 9.63 -7.68 13.10
C LEU A 53 9.96 -7.35 11.66
N LEU A 54 9.99 -6.07 11.33
CA LEU A 54 10.44 -5.56 10.04
C LEU A 54 11.61 -4.59 10.26
N ARG A 55 12.42 -4.42 9.23
CA ARG A 55 13.56 -3.50 9.23
C ARG A 55 13.65 -2.77 7.90
N SER A 56 13.87 -1.47 7.94
CA SER A 56 14.17 -0.68 6.74
C SER A 56 15.45 -1.17 6.09
N LYS A 57 15.41 -1.42 4.78
CA LYS A 57 16.59 -1.85 4.02
C LYS A 57 17.64 -0.75 3.95
N SER A 58 17.24 0.52 3.91
CA SER A 58 18.11 1.67 3.71
C SER A 58 18.85 2.11 4.98
N ASP A 59 18.13 2.36 6.07
CA ASP A 59 18.66 3.00 7.29
C ASP A 59 18.58 2.11 8.54
N LYS A 60 18.10 0.86 8.36
CA LYS A 60 18.04 -0.18 9.40
C LYS A 60 17.09 0.11 10.56
N ARG A 61 16.24 1.13 10.49
CA ARG A 61 15.20 1.35 11.51
C ARG A 61 14.24 0.17 11.57
N GLY A 62 13.90 -0.23 12.80
CA GLY A 62 12.98 -1.31 13.07
C GLY A 62 11.51 -0.85 13.08
N LEU A 63 10.62 -1.75 12.71
CA LEU A 63 9.17 -1.61 12.88
C LEU A 63 8.66 -2.91 13.50
N THR A 64 8.09 -2.79 14.70
CA THR A 64 7.52 -3.94 15.42
C THR A 64 6.03 -3.75 15.61
N MET A 65 5.24 -4.73 15.21
CA MET A 65 3.79 -4.71 15.34
C MET A 65 3.30 -5.96 16.06
N VAL A 66 2.38 -5.77 17.01
CA VAL A 66 1.66 -6.87 17.65
C VAL A 66 0.65 -7.44 16.67
N ILE A 67 0.58 -8.77 16.56
CA ILE A 67 -0.32 -9.49 15.67
C ILE A 67 -1.04 -10.62 16.41
N GLY A 68 -2.07 -11.19 15.82
CA GLY A 68 -2.74 -12.38 16.36
C GLY A 68 -1.96 -13.68 16.05
N GLN A 69 -2.32 -14.76 16.72
CA GLN A 69 -1.69 -16.09 16.55
C GLN A 69 -1.87 -16.62 15.12
N PHE A 70 -3.05 -16.44 14.53
CA PHE A 70 -3.33 -16.92 13.18
C PHE A 70 -2.60 -16.10 12.13
N GLU A 71 -2.48 -14.79 12.35
CA GLU A 71 -1.69 -13.88 11.50
C GLU A 71 -0.21 -14.26 11.55
N ALA A 72 0.29 -14.58 12.74
CA ALA A 72 1.67 -15.04 12.94
C ALA A 72 1.99 -16.27 12.10
N VAL A 73 1.10 -17.27 12.09
CA VAL A 73 1.22 -18.48 11.25
C VAL A 73 1.20 -18.10 9.77
N GLY A 74 0.29 -17.21 9.38
CA GLY A 74 0.16 -16.73 8.00
C GLY A 74 1.44 -16.08 7.45
N ILE A 75 2.25 -15.47 8.33
CA ILE A 75 3.52 -14.84 7.99
C ILE A 75 4.69 -15.82 8.10
N ALA A 76 4.72 -16.66 9.15
CA ALA A 76 5.81 -17.59 9.38
C ALA A 76 5.96 -18.64 8.27
N LEU A 77 4.84 -19.20 7.79
CA LEU A 77 4.85 -20.25 6.76
C LEU A 77 5.63 -19.86 5.49
N PRO A 78 5.36 -18.71 4.83
CA PRO A 78 6.14 -18.33 3.66
C PRO A 78 7.60 -17.99 4.01
N LEU A 79 7.90 -17.44 5.18
CA LEU A 79 9.27 -17.18 5.60
C LEU A 79 10.08 -18.47 5.79
N GLU A 80 9.46 -19.54 6.26
CA GLU A 80 10.06 -20.85 6.46
C GLU A 80 10.02 -21.73 5.20
N GLY A 81 9.44 -21.24 4.10
CA GLY A 81 9.27 -22.00 2.86
C GLY A 81 8.31 -23.18 2.98
N VAL A 82 7.43 -23.17 3.97
CA VAL A 82 6.49 -24.25 4.23
C VAL A 82 5.25 -24.09 3.36
N THR A 83 4.96 -25.11 2.56
CA THR A 83 3.73 -25.18 1.74
C THR A 83 2.72 -26.08 2.47
N PRO A 84 1.57 -25.54 2.89
CA PRO A 84 0.54 -26.34 3.54
C PRO A 84 -0.16 -27.29 2.55
N PRO A 85 -0.71 -28.43 3.01
CA PRO A 85 -1.39 -29.41 2.13
C PRO A 85 -2.70 -28.87 1.51
N ARG A 86 -3.25 -27.82 2.08
CA ARG A 86 -4.43 -27.09 1.54
C ARG A 86 -4.16 -25.59 1.63
N PRO A 87 -4.67 -24.81 0.66
CA PRO A 87 -4.51 -23.34 0.67
C PRO A 87 -5.10 -22.73 1.94
N TYR A 88 -4.33 -21.83 2.57
CA TYR A 88 -4.83 -20.93 3.61
C TYR A 88 -5.53 -19.72 2.98
N THR A 89 -6.10 -18.86 3.81
CA THR A 89 -6.87 -17.68 3.35
C THR A 89 -6.05 -16.79 2.42
N HIS A 90 -4.78 -16.53 2.74
CA HIS A 90 -3.90 -15.71 1.89
C HIS A 90 -3.60 -16.39 0.54
N ASP A 91 -3.44 -17.71 0.54
CA ASP A 91 -3.24 -18.48 -0.70
C ASP A 91 -4.50 -18.43 -1.58
N LEU A 92 -5.68 -18.54 -0.95
CA LEU A 92 -6.97 -18.41 -1.64
C LEU A 92 -7.14 -17.00 -2.26
N ILE A 93 -6.78 -15.94 -1.52
CA ILE A 93 -6.84 -14.57 -2.05
C ILE A 93 -5.94 -14.41 -3.28
N LEU A 94 -4.71 -14.91 -3.23
CA LEU A 94 -3.78 -14.85 -4.36
C LEU A 94 -4.26 -15.72 -5.53
N ASP A 95 -4.94 -16.83 -5.28
CA ASP A 95 -5.59 -17.62 -6.31
C ASP A 95 -6.70 -16.83 -7.02
N LEU A 96 -7.51 -16.09 -6.26
CA LEU A 96 -8.52 -15.21 -6.82
C LEU A 96 -7.88 -14.07 -7.63
N PHE A 97 -6.83 -13.45 -7.12
CA PHE A 97 -6.10 -12.42 -7.86
C PHE A 97 -5.64 -12.94 -9.22
N ARG A 98 -4.99 -14.10 -9.27
CA ARG A 98 -4.55 -14.73 -10.52
C ARG A 98 -5.69 -15.05 -11.49
N ARG A 99 -6.85 -15.50 -10.98
CA ARG A 99 -8.01 -15.85 -11.81
C ARG A 99 -8.72 -14.64 -12.42
N PHE A 100 -8.59 -13.48 -11.78
CA PHE A 100 -9.20 -12.22 -12.20
C PHE A 100 -8.19 -11.22 -12.76
N ASP A 101 -7.00 -11.68 -13.14
CA ASP A 101 -5.93 -10.84 -13.71
C ASP A 101 -5.55 -9.64 -12.83
N ILE A 102 -5.61 -9.83 -11.51
CA ILE A 102 -5.20 -8.85 -10.52
C ILE A 102 -3.75 -9.15 -10.09
N THR A 103 -2.89 -8.14 -10.09
CA THR A 103 -1.51 -8.27 -9.61
C THR A 103 -1.32 -7.45 -8.35
N LEU A 104 -0.80 -8.05 -7.28
CA LEU A 104 -0.32 -7.31 -6.11
C LEU A 104 1.06 -6.72 -6.44
N VAL A 105 1.12 -5.40 -6.58
CA VAL A 105 2.34 -4.66 -6.93
C VAL A 105 3.23 -4.47 -5.72
N ARG A 106 2.64 -4.08 -4.59
CA ARG A 106 3.34 -3.85 -3.31
C ARG A 106 2.36 -3.78 -2.14
N ALA A 107 2.87 -4.01 -0.95
CA ALA A 107 2.20 -3.72 0.32
C ALA A 107 2.79 -2.44 0.93
N VAL A 108 1.97 -1.56 1.48
CA VAL A 108 2.42 -0.30 2.11
C VAL A 108 1.80 -0.16 3.49
N ILE A 109 2.63 -0.12 4.53
CA ILE A 109 2.19 0.22 5.90
C ILE A 109 2.14 1.74 5.98
N THR A 110 0.96 2.31 6.19
CA THR A 110 0.68 3.72 5.90
C THR A 110 0.71 4.62 7.13
N GLU A 111 0.14 4.18 8.25
CA GLU A 111 0.04 4.99 9.46
C GLU A 111 -0.13 4.16 10.73
N LEU A 112 0.16 4.78 11.87
CA LEU A 112 -0.22 4.31 13.20
C LEU A 112 -1.18 5.35 13.80
N LYS A 113 -2.44 4.98 13.98
CA LYS A 113 -3.47 5.85 14.53
C LYS A 113 -4.22 5.11 15.63
N GLU A 114 -4.40 5.76 16.78
CA GLU A 114 -5.10 5.18 17.92
C GLU A 114 -4.60 3.76 18.29
N ASN A 115 -3.29 3.60 18.29
CA ASN A 115 -2.59 2.33 18.54
C ASN A 115 -2.94 1.21 17.54
N THR A 116 -3.45 1.57 16.36
CA THR A 116 -3.77 0.65 15.26
C THR A 116 -2.94 0.99 14.04
N TYR A 117 -2.25 -0.03 13.49
CA TYR A 117 -1.52 0.12 12.23
C TYR A 117 -2.46 -0.12 11.05
N TYR A 118 -2.29 0.70 10.02
CA TYR A 118 -3.00 0.62 8.75
C TYR A 118 -2.05 0.26 7.63
N ALA A 119 -2.57 -0.41 6.62
CA ALA A 119 -1.82 -0.74 5.42
C ALA A 119 -2.72 -0.73 4.19
N ASN A 120 -2.11 -0.56 3.03
CA ASN A 120 -2.75 -0.69 1.74
C ASN A 120 -2.06 -1.77 0.91
N LEU A 121 -2.84 -2.58 0.22
CA LEU A 121 -2.40 -3.34 -0.93
C LEU A 121 -2.49 -2.43 -2.16
N VAL A 122 -1.42 -2.31 -2.89
CA VAL A 122 -1.41 -1.64 -4.20
C VAL A 122 -1.56 -2.72 -5.26
N LEU A 123 -2.73 -2.74 -5.88
CA LEU A 123 -3.09 -3.73 -6.88
C LEU A 123 -3.08 -3.12 -8.27
N GLN A 124 -2.67 -3.89 -9.27
CA GLN A 124 -2.87 -3.58 -10.69
C GLN A 124 -4.10 -4.31 -11.18
N VAL A 125 -5.10 -3.56 -11.63
CA VAL A 125 -6.36 -4.08 -12.17
C VAL A 125 -6.68 -3.33 -13.47
N ASP A 126 -6.87 -4.02 -14.57
CA ASP A 126 -7.17 -3.42 -15.89
C ASP A 126 -6.23 -2.26 -16.27
N GLY A 127 -4.94 -2.41 -16.00
CA GLY A 127 -3.93 -1.41 -16.31
C GLY A 127 -3.92 -0.19 -15.36
N ARG A 128 -4.63 -0.23 -14.23
CA ARG A 128 -4.70 0.87 -13.25
C ARG A 128 -4.28 0.40 -11.87
N GLU A 129 -3.58 1.26 -11.12
CA GLU A 129 -3.33 1.00 -9.70
C GLU A 129 -4.61 1.27 -8.89
N VAL A 130 -4.96 0.30 -8.03
CA VAL A 130 -6.07 0.37 -7.08
C VAL A 130 -5.53 0.15 -5.69
N LEU A 131 -5.91 1.00 -4.75
CA LEU A 131 -5.56 0.85 -3.34
C LEU A 131 -6.67 0.10 -2.61
N VAL A 132 -6.29 -0.92 -1.87
CA VAL A 132 -7.21 -1.69 -1.03
C VAL A 132 -6.73 -1.64 0.40
N ASP A 133 -7.58 -1.13 1.30
CA ASP A 133 -7.32 -1.13 2.74
C ASP A 133 -7.13 -2.56 3.25
N SER A 134 -6.15 -2.73 4.14
CA SER A 134 -5.77 -4.04 4.67
C SER A 134 -5.15 -3.90 6.05
N ARG A 135 -5.26 -4.94 6.86
CA ARG A 135 -4.42 -5.04 8.05
C ARG A 135 -2.96 -5.26 7.63
N PRO A 136 -1.97 -4.66 8.31
CA PRO A 136 -0.55 -4.89 7.98
C PRO A 136 -0.14 -6.36 7.95
N SER A 137 -0.66 -7.18 8.87
CA SER A 137 -0.40 -8.62 8.90
C SER A 137 -0.83 -9.34 7.64
N ASP A 138 -2.03 -9.00 7.10
CA ASP A 138 -2.54 -9.60 5.87
C ASP A 138 -1.75 -9.13 4.66
N ALA A 139 -1.45 -7.82 4.60
CA ALA A 139 -0.66 -7.23 3.53
C ALA A 139 0.73 -7.87 3.44
N VAL A 140 1.42 -8.04 4.58
CA VAL A 140 2.73 -8.71 4.67
C VAL A 140 2.62 -10.18 4.30
N ALA A 141 1.62 -10.90 4.81
CA ALA A 141 1.43 -12.32 4.53
C ALA A 141 1.16 -12.60 3.04
N LEU A 142 0.44 -11.71 2.34
CA LEU A 142 0.23 -11.77 0.90
C LEU A 142 1.51 -11.46 0.13
N ALA A 143 2.20 -10.37 0.51
CA ALA A 143 3.43 -9.93 -0.15
C ALA A 143 4.53 -10.99 -0.11
N LEU A 144 4.74 -11.62 1.05
CA LEU A 144 5.75 -12.68 1.24
C LEU A 144 5.53 -13.90 0.33
N ARG A 145 4.28 -14.24 0.00
CA ARG A 145 3.96 -15.41 -0.83
C ARG A 145 4.32 -15.27 -2.29
N ILE A 146 4.50 -14.05 -2.75
CA ILE A 146 4.77 -13.74 -4.17
C ILE A 146 5.99 -12.84 -4.35
N ASP A 147 6.79 -12.66 -3.29
CA ASP A 147 7.97 -11.79 -3.27
C ASP A 147 7.67 -10.33 -3.66
N ALA A 148 6.45 -9.85 -3.39
CA ALA A 148 6.11 -8.46 -3.61
C ALA A 148 6.80 -7.55 -2.58
N PRO A 149 7.27 -6.35 -2.98
CA PRO A 149 7.94 -5.45 -2.05
C PRO A 149 7.00 -4.90 -0.98
N ILE A 150 7.55 -4.79 0.23
CA ILE A 150 6.85 -4.23 1.40
C ILE A 150 7.48 -2.88 1.72
N TRP A 151 6.63 -1.87 1.91
CA TRP A 151 7.04 -0.51 2.20
C TRP A 151 6.37 -0.01 3.47
N ALA A 152 6.99 0.95 4.13
CA ALA A 152 6.40 1.73 5.22
C ALA A 152 6.60 3.22 4.95
N THR A 153 5.64 4.03 5.37
CA THR A 153 5.80 5.50 5.35
C THR A 153 6.80 5.94 6.41
N GLU A 154 7.46 7.06 6.17
CA GLU A 154 8.36 7.67 7.15
C GLU A 154 7.64 7.93 8.48
N THR A 155 6.40 8.40 8.41
CA THR A 155 5.55 8.69 9.58
C THR A 155 5.37 7.46 10.49
N VAL A 156 5.19 6.26 9.91
CA VAL A 156 5.07 5.01 10.68
C VAL A 156 6.38 4.69 11.39
N LEU A 157 7.51 4.87 10.72
CA LEU A 157 8.82 4.59 11.31
C LEU A 157 9.19 5.59 12.43
N GLU A 158 8.80 6.85 12.29
CA GLU A 158 8.99 7.88 13.31
C GLU A 158 8.09 7.69 14.53
N SER A 159 6.93 7.06 14.35
CA SER A 159 5.97 6.80 15.44
C SER A 159 6.41 5.66 16.37
N GLN A 160 7.49 4.94 16.04
CA GLN A 160 7.99 3.86 16.90
C GLN A 160 8.61 4.41 18.16
N PRO A 161 8.39 3.80 19.34
CA PRO A 161 9.10 4.15 20.56
C PRO A 161 10.62 4.04 20.33
N SER A 162 11.36 5.09 20.73
CA SER A 162 12.82 5.08 20.69
C SER A 162 13.34 3.91 21.56
N GLY A 163 13.79 2.83 20.91
CA GLY A 163 14.24 1.62 21.59
C GLY A 163 13.63 0.31 21.06
N ALA A 164 12.68 0.37 20.14
CA ALA A 164 12.20 -0.80 19.41
C ALA A 164 13.23 -1.21 18.32
N GLN A 165 14.47 -1.51 18.75
CA GLN A 165 15.41 -2.21 17.87
C GLN A 165 15.11 -3.71 17.96
N PRO A 166 15.11 -4.40 16.81
CA PRO A 166 14.94 -5.84 16.73
C PRO A 166 16.06 -6.60 17.41
#